data_63011ba3cc74b1ee73a28a74347ab1e6
#
_entry.id   63011ba3cc74b1ee73a28a74347ab1e6
#
_cell.length_a   1.000
_cell.length_b   1.000
_cell.length_c   1.000
_cell.angle_alpha   90.00
_cell.angle_beta   90.00
_cell.angle_gamma   90.00
#
_symmetry.space_group_name_H-M   'P 1'
#
loop_
_entity.id
_entity.type
_entity.pdbx_description
1 polymer ?
#
loop_
_entity_poly.entity_id
_entity_poly.type
_entity_poly.pdbx_seq_one_letter_code
_entity_poly.pdbx_strand_id
1 'polypeptide(L)'
;MQKGSVNKIVLVGHLGADPESRFTPSGVAVSTFNMATNESWKNKEGEYEDRTEWHRIVLYGKAAETASEYMKKGQLAYVEGRIRTRSWEDKDGMTRYTTEVLGDRFTMLGRKSENKSTAPAEAGASASAGGGGGGGDDDDLPF
;
A
#
# COMPACT_ATOMS: atom_id res chain seq x y z
N MET A 1 20.61 8.63 -6.14
CA MET A 1 21.67 8.19 -5.24
C MET A 1 21.72 9.02 -3.98
N GLN A 2 21.92 8.37 -2.86
CA GLN A 2 21.98 9.06 -1.58
C GLN A 2 23.40 9.42 -1.25
N LYS A 3 23.59 10.58 -0.65
CA LYS A 3 24.91 11.09 -0.42
C LYS A 3 25.10 11.38 1.06
N GLY A 4 25.77 10.48 1.76
CA GLY A 4 26.04 10.64 3.19
C GLY A 4 24.82 10.58 4.06
N SER A 5 23.68 10.12 3.53
CA SER A 5 22.45 10.03 4.29
C SER A 5 21.55 8.98 3.65
N VAL A 6 20.48 8.64 4.34
CA VAL A 6 19.51 7.64 3.84
C VAL A 6 18.12 8.22 3.94
N ASN A 7 17.36 8.07 2.87
CA ASN A 7 15.95 8.42 2.85
C ASN A 7 15.22 7.25 2.22
N LYS A 8 14.64 6.42 3.07
CA LYS A 8 14.00 5.20 2.59
C LYS A 8 12.78 4.88 3.43
N ILE A 9 11.70 4.49 2.77
CA ILE A 9 10.50 4.08 3.44
C ILE A 9 10.00 2.79 2.82
N VAL A 10 9.48 1.90 3.65
CA VAL A 10 8.92 0.63 3.22
C VAL A 10 7.52 0.55 3.82
N LEU A 11 6.54 0.30 2.97
CA LEU A 11 5.15 0.25 3.40
C LEU A 11 4.47 -0.98 2.84
N VAL A 12 3.62 -1.60 3.66
CA VAL A 12 2.69 -2.62 3.21
C VAL A 12 1.33 -2.19 3.73
N GLY A 13 0.39 -2.00 2.83
CA GLY A 13 -0.92 -1.52 3.23
C GLY A 13 -1.93 -1.67 2.11
N HIS A 14 -3.14 -1.18 2.38
CA HIS A 14 -4.25 -1.32 1.44
C HIS A 14 -4.52 0.01 0.75
N LEU A 15 -4.86 -0.08 -0.53
CA LEU A 15 -5.22 1.11 -1.28
C LEU A 15 -6.58 1.64 -0.82
N GLY A 16 -6.66 2.96 -0.66
CA GLY A 16 -7.91 3.60 -0.26
C GLY A 16 -8.83 3.91 -1.41
N ALA A 17 -8.30 3.88 -2.63
CA ALA A 17 -9.08 4.13 -3.84
C ALA A 17 -8.29 3.58 -5.01
N ASP A 18 -8.95 3.50 -6.16
CA ASP A 18 -8.26 3.10 -7.38
C ASP A 18 -7.18 4.13 -7.69
N PRO A 19 -6.03 3.71 -8.23
CA PRO A 19 -4.99 4.67 -8.58
C PRO A 19 -5.43 5.64 -9.65
N GLU A 20 -4.98 6.90 -9.51
CA GLU A 20 -5.19 7.89 -10.54
C GLU A 20 -4.03 7.85 -11.52
N SER A 21 -4.36 7.80 -12.79
CA SER A 21 -3.37 7.65 -13.83
C SER A 21 -3.27 8.92 -14.66
N ARG A 22 -2.06 9.35 -14.96
CA ARG A 22 -1.85 10.50 -15.83
C ARG A 22 -0.47 10.38 -16.44
N PHE A 23 -0.16 11.30 -17.35
CA PHE A 23 1.12 11.33 -18.02
C PHE A 23 1.77 12.69 -17.87
N THR A 24 3.08 12.71 -17.75
CA THR A 24 3.82 13.97 -17.74
C THR A 24 3.82 14.53 -19.16
N PRO A 25 4.16 15.82 -19.33
CA PRO A 25 4.29 16.37 -20.67
C PRO A 25 5.29 15.62 -21.55
N SER A 26 6.28 14.95 -20.94
CA SER A 26 7.24 14.17 -21.71
C SER A 26 6.77 12.73 -21.97
N GLY A 27 5.55 12.38 -21.55
CA GLY A 27 4.98 11.09 -21.87
C GLY A 27 5.25 9.99 -20.86
N VAL A 28 5.76 10.33 -19.69
CA VAL A 28 6.01 9.33 -18.65
C VAL A 28 4.74 9.09 -17.84
N ALA A 29 4.40 7.82 -17.64
CA ALA A 29 3.21 7.47 -16.87
C ALA A 29 3.42 7.79 -15.40
N VAL A 30 2.38 8.30 -14.75
CA VAL A 30 2.38 8.60 -13.31
C VAL A 30 1.11 8.02 -12.71
N SER A 31 1.26 7.32 -11.61
CA SER A 31 0.13 6.76 -10.88
C SER A 31 0.20 7.24 -9.44
N THR A 32 -0.93 7.72 -8.92
CA THR A 32 -0.99 8.25 -7.56
C THR A 32 -2.13 7.56 -6.83
N PHE A 33 -1.85 7.12 -5.62
CA PHE A 33 -2.89 6.53 -4.78
C PHE A 33 -2.54 6.71 -3.31
N ASN A 34 -3.55 6.57 -2.47
CA ASN A 34 -3.34 6.60 -1.02
C ASN A 34 -3.32 5.18 -0.50
N MET A 35 -2.41 4.93 0.41
CA MET A 35 -2.25 3.61 1.01
C MET A 35 -2.41 3.75 2.51
N ALA A 36 -3.19 2.86 3.10
CA ALA A 36 -3.46 2.88 4.54
C ALA A 36 -2.60 1.85 5.24
N THR A 37 -1.93 2.29 6.29
CA THR A 37 -1.30 1.37 7.23
C THR A 37 -2.01 1.54 8.56
N ASN A 38 -2.26 0.43 9.22
CA ASN A 38 -3.04 0.42 10.44
C ASN A 38 -2.21 -0.07 11.60
N GLU A 39 -2.42 0.52 12.76
CA GLU A 39 -1.79 0.01 13.95
C GLU A 39 -2.81 -0.01 15.07
N SER A 40 -2.58 -0.88 16.03
CA SER A 40 -3.47 -1.05 17.14
C SER A 40 -2.62 -1.19 18.39
N TRP A 41 -3.03 -0.53 19.45
CA TRP A 41 -2.28 -0.64 20.70
C TRP A 41 -3.26 -0.62 21.87
N LYS A 42 -2.77 -1.05 23.00
CA LYS A 42 -3.57 -1.10 24.20
C LYS A 42 -3.30 0.16 25.02
N ASN A 43 -4.35 0.89 25.36
CA ASN A 43 -4.18 2.12 26.11
C ASN A 43 -4.08 1.82 27.62
N LYS A 44 -3.97 2.87 28.40
CA LYS A 44 -3.78 2.72 29.84
C LYS A 44 -4.96 2.06 30.54
N GLU A 45 -6.13 2.15 29.93
CA GLU A 45 -7.32 1.58 30.52
C GLU A 45 -7.56 0.15 30.08
N GLY A 46 -6.63 -0.43 29.33
CA GLY A 46 -6.74 -1.80 28.89
C GLY A 46 -7.55 -1.99 27.63
N GLU A 47 -7.94 -0.91 26.98
CA GLU A 47 -8.72 -0.98 25.74
C GLU A 47 -7.81 -0.81 24.54
N TYR A 48 -8.20 -1.43 23.45
CA TYR A 48 -7.43 -1.29 22.21
C TYR A 48 -7.88 -0.08 21.44
N GLU A 49 -6.92 0.64 20.91
CA GLU A 49 -7.18 1.79 20.04
C GLU A 49 -6.53 1.52 18.71
N ASP A 50 -7.20 1.96 17.66
CA ASP A 50 -6.72 1.77 16.30
C ASP A 50 -6.38 3.10 15.68
N ARG A 51 -5.40 3.10 14.82
CA ARG A 51 -5.05 4.30 14.07
C ARG A 51 -4.67 3.92 12.67
N THR A 52 -5.17 4.70 11.72
CA THR A 52 -4.84 4.53 10.32
C THR A 52 -3.99 5.69 9.87
N GLU A 53 -2.87 5.38 9.25
CA GLU A 53 -2.03 6.40 8.66
C GLU A 53 -2.17 6.30 7.15
N TRP A 54 -2.47 7.43 6.51
CA TRP A 54 -2.64 7.47 5.06
C TRP A 54 -1.38 8.01 4.43
N HIS A 55 -0.86 7.28 3.47
CA HIS A 55 0.36 7.65 2.77
C HIS A 55 0.02 7.93 1.32
N ARG A 56 0.50 9.05 0.80
CA ARG A 56 0.31 9.37 -0.60
C ARG A 56 1.47 8.79 -1.38
N ILE A 57 1.17 7.89 -2.30
CA ILE A 57 2.16 7.17 -3.07
C ILE A 57 2.14 7.68 -4.50
N VAL A 58 3.33 7.94 -5.04
CA VAL A 58 3.48 8.36 -6.44
C VAL A 58 4.44 7.39 -7.11
N LEU A 59 3.99 6.81 -8.20
CA LEU A 59 4.81 5.90 -9.00
C LEU A 59 4.99 6.48 -10.38
N TYR A 60 6.13 6.18 -10.99
CA TYR A 60 6.47 6.65 -12.32
C TYR A 60 6.82 5.49 -13.22
N GLY A 61 6.57 5.65 -14.51
CA GLY A 61 7.02 4.72 -15.53
C GLY A 61 6.32 3.38 -15.45
N LYS A 62 7.09 2.33 -15.54
CA LYS A 62 6.54 0.98 -15.61
C LYS A 62 5.73 0.62 -14.38
N ALA A 63 6.22 0.99 -13.21
CA ALA A 63 5.48 0.72 -11.98
C ALA A 63 4.13 1.44 -11.98
N ALA A 64 4.10 2.67 -12.51
CA ALA A 64 2.86 3.42 -12.61
C ALA A 64 1.87 2.73 -13.56
N GLU A 65 2.36 2.24 -14.68
CA GLU A 65 1.51 1.54 -15.64
C GLU A 65 0.91 0.29 -15.02
N THR A 66 1.75 -0.48 -14.33
CA THR A 66 1.29 -1.71 -13.69
C THR A 66 0.25 -1.41 -12.62
N ALA A 67 0.51 -0.41 -11.80
CA ALA A 67 -0.44 -0.06 -10.73
C ALA A 67 -1.78 0.40 -11.31
N SER A 68 -1.73 1.24 -12.34
CA SER A 68 -2.95 1.76 -12.94
C SER A 68 -3.77 0.66 -13.60
N GLU A 69 -3.10 -0.35 -14.12
CA GLU A 69 -3.78 -1.42 -14.83
C GLU A 69 -4.37 -2.47 -13.90
N TYR A 70 -3.65 -2.81 -12.83
CA TYR A 70 -4.03 -3.97 -12.01
C TYR A 70 -4.50 -3.67 -10.61
N MET A 71 -4.14 -2.51 -10.04
CA MET A 71 -4.47 -2.24 -8.66
C MET A 71 -5.86 -1.63 -8.52
N LYS A 72 -6.56 -2.04 -7.48
CA LYS A 72 -7.90 -1.55 -7.18
C LYS A 72 -7.99 -1.19 -5.72
N LYS A 73 -8.99 -0.39 -5.39
CA LYS A 73 -9.29 -0.05 -4.01
C LYS A 73 -9.36 -1.31 -3.15
N GLY A 74 -8.73 -1.24 -2.00
CA GLY A 74 -8.76 -2.32 -1.03
C GLY A 74 -7.70 -3.38 -1.17
N GLN A 75 -6.95 -3.35 -2.25
CA GLN A 75 -5.90 -4.36 -2.45
C GLN A 75 -4.67 -4.06 -1.62
N LEU A 76 -3.99 -5.11 -1.24
CA LEU A 76 -2.76 -5.02 -0.47
C LEU A 76 -1.58 -4.84 -1.39
N ALA A 77 -0.69 -3.92 -1.06
CA ALA A 77 0.49 -3.66 -1.87
C ALA A 77 1.70 -3.38 -1.00
N TYR A 78 2.85 -3.66 -1.57
CA TYR A 78 4.14 -3.36 -0.98
C TYR A 78 4.76 -2.23 -1.78
N VAL A 79 5.22 -1.19 -1.09
CA VAL A 79 5.89 -0.06 -1.75
C VAL A 79 7.16 0.24 -1.01
N GLU A 80 8.22 0.41 -1.75
CA GLU A 80 9.50 0.81 -1.20
C GLU A 80 9.95 2.05 -1.97
N GLY A 81 10.41 3.07 -1.25
CA GLY A 81 10.81 4.29 -1.91
C GLY A 81 11.40 5.28 -0.94
N ARG A 82 11.18 6.55 -1.22
CA ARG A 82 11.70 7.61 -0.38
C ARG A 82 10.63 8.66 -0.16
N ILE A 83 10.80 9.43 0.88
CA ILE A 83 9.86 10.49 1.23
C ILE A 83 10.32 11.77 0.55
N ARG A 84 9.37 12.49 -0.02
CA ARG A 84 9.64 13.79 -0.62
C ARG A 84 8.55 14.75 -0.21
N THR A 85 8.95 15.95 0.16
CA THR A 85 8.02 17.04 0.44
C THR A 85 8.19 18.10 -0.64
N ARG A 86 7.08 18.49 -1.23
CA ARG A 86 7.09 19.56 -2.22
C ARG A 86 6.20 20.69 -1.76
N SER A 87 6.51 21.90 -2.20
CA SER A 87 5.70 23.05 -1.88
C SER A 87 4.91 23.48 -3.09
N TRP A 88 3.77 24.10 -2.85
CA TRP A 88 2.92 24.63 -3.90
C TRP A 88 2.09 25.76 -3.31
N GLU A 89 1.58 26.61 -4.19
CA GLU A 89 0.74 27.73 -3.75
C GLU A 89 -0.71 27.40 -4.02
N ASP A 90 -1.56 27.67 -3.02
CA ASP A 90 -2.98 27.45 -3.20
C ASP A 90 -3.63 28.70 -3.82
N LYS A 91 -4.95 28.69 -3.92
CA LYS A 91 -5.67 29.77 -4.56
C LYS A 91 -5.54 31.09 -3.84
N ASP A 92 -5.27 31.05 -2.55
CA ASP A 92 -5.14 32.27 -1.74
C ASP A 92 -3.72 32.77 -1.68
N GLY A 93 -2.81 32.16 -2.43
CA GLY A 93 -1.41 32.57 -2.43
C GLY A 93 -0.60 32.03 -1.24
N MET A 94 -1.21 31.13 -0.48
CA MET A 94 -0.52 30.52 0.67
C MET A 94 0.33 29.37 0.21
N THR A 95 1.54 29.31 0.76
CA THR A 95 2.45 28.19 0.47
C THR A 95 2.00 26.98 1.25
N ARG A 96 1.81 25.87 0.55
CA ARG A 96 1.44 24.61 1.14
C ARG A 96 2.49 23.57 0.87
N TYR A 97 2.51 22.54 1.69
CA TYR A 97 3.48 21.46 1.57
C TYR A 97 2.75 20.14 1.48
N THR A 98 3.21 19.26 0.60
CA THR A 98 2.67 17.93 0.47
C THR A 98 3.82 16.95 0.60
N THR A 99 3.67 16.01 1.54
CA THR A 99 4.63 14.95 1.73
C THR A 99 4.12 13.70 1.04
N GLU A 100 4.96 13.11 0.21
CA GLU A 100 4.55 11.92 -0.54
C GLU A 100 5.69 10.93 -0.57
N VAL A 101 5.36 9.71 -0.92
CA VAL A 101 6.31 8.63 -1.09
C VAL A 101 6.53 8.43 -2.58
N LEU A 102 7.77 8.60 -3.02
CA LEU A 102 8.13 8.28 -4.40
C LEU A 102 8.54 6.83 -4.42
N GLY A 103 7.72 5.99 -5.04
CA GLY A 103 7.97 4.57 -5.03
C GLY A 103 9.02 4.17 -6.03
N ASP A 104 10.03 3.46 -5.56
CA ASP A 104 11.06 2.89 -6.41
C ASP A 104 10.76 1.45 -6.76
N ARG A 105 10.06 0.75 -5.86
CA ARG A 105 9.70 -0.64 -6.04
C ARG A 105 8.28 -0.86 -5.56
N PHE A 106 7.53 -1.60 -6.32
CA PHE A 106 6.13 -1.82 -6.06
C PHE A 106 5.77 -3.27 -6.37
N THR A 107 5.04 -3.91 -5.46
CA THR A 107 4.61 -5.29 -5.66
C THR A 107 3.20 -5.44 -5.13
N MET A 108 2.35 -6.06 -5.93
CA MET A 108 1.01 -6.39 -5.48
C MET A 108 1.08 -7.62 -4.62
N LEU A 109 0.45 -7.55 -3.45
CA LEU A 109 0.41 -8.66 -2.53
C LEU A 109 -1.05 -9.11 -2.41
N GLY A 110 -1.24 -10.37 -2.20
CA GLY A 110 -2.60 -10.87 -2.03
C GLY A 110 -3.44 -10.70 -3.27
N ARG A 111 -3.99 -11.75 -3.78
CA ARG A 111 -4.82 -11.70 -4.91
C ARG A 111 -6.15 -11.35 -4.51
N LYS A 112 -6.78 -10.59 -5.28
CA LYS A 112 -8.09 -10.32 -4.96
C LYS A 112 -8.93 -11.49 -5.18
N SER A 113 -8.66 -12.23 -5.89
CA SER A 113 -9.51 -13.35 -6.01
C SER A 113 -9.17 -14.40 -5.06
N GLU A 114 -8.88 -14.05 -5.11
CA GLU A 114 -8.73 -14.80 -4.53
C GLU A 114 -9.03 -14.89 -3.54
N ASN A 115 -9.13 -14.54 -3.49
CA ASN A 115 -9.48 -14.69 -2.74
C ASN A 115 -10.37 -15.01 -2.43
N LYS A 116 -10.78 -14.96 -2.84
CA LYS A 116 -11.59 -15.46 -2.76
C LYS A 116 -11.81 -16.38 -2.74
N SER A 117 -11.71 -16.36 -3.02
CA SER A 117 -11.96 -17.32 -3.10
C SER A 117 -11.83 -18.10 -2.95
N THR A 118 -11.79 -18.01 -2.99
CA THR A 118 -11.71 -18.87 -2.87
C THR A 118 -11.63 -19.54 -2.42
N ALA A 119 -11.80 -19.37 -2.42
CA ALA A 119 -11.81 -20.09 -2.03
C ALA A 119 -11.76 -20.85 -1.69
N PRO A 120 -11.87 -20.81 -1.82
CA PRO A 120 -11.86 -21.74 -1.49
C PRO A 120 -11.66 -22.42 -1.19
N ALA A 121 -11.69 -22.13 -1.24
CA ALA A 121 -11.55 -22.84 -0.97
C ALA A 121 -11.31 -23.41 -0.54
N GLU A 122 -11.44 -23.21 -0.54
CA GLU A 122 -11.33 -23.93 -0.16
C GLU A 122 -11.26 -24.61 0.13
N ALA A 123 -11.47 -24.43 0.04
CA ALA A 123 -11.50 -25.16 0.29
C ALA A 123 -11.26 -25.88 0.58
N GLY A 124 -11.35 -25.73 0.62
CA GLY A 124 -11.25 -26.48 0.90
C GLY A 124 -10.94 -26.93 1.38
N ALA A 125 -11.01 -26.90 1.45
CA ALA A 125 -10.82 -27.41 1.91
C ALA A 125 -10.57 -27.91 2.45
N SER A 126 -10.66 -27.77 2.53
CA SER A 126 -10.52 -28.37 3.05
C SER A 126 -10.20 -28.89 3.62
N ALA A 127 -10.24 -28.70 3.80
CA ALA A 127 -10.03 -29.29 4.32
C ALA A 127 -9.72 -29.83 4.87
N SER A 128 -9.71 -29.69 5.01
CA SER A 128 -9.45 -30.32 5.47
C SER A 128 -8.98 -30.66 6.10
N ALA A 129 -8.97 -30.46 6.21
CA ALA A 129 -8.54 -30.83 6.78
C ALA A 129 -7.94 -31.05 7.52
N GLY A 130 -7.83 -30.87 7.71
CA GLY A 130 -7.35 -31.07 8.36
C GLY A 130 -6.51 -30.88 8.90
N GLY A 131 -6.36 -30.59 8.90
CA GLY A 131 -5.71 -30.39 9.37
C GLY A 131 -5.09 -29.83 9.76
N GLY A 132 -5.02 -29.59 9.75
CA GLY A 132 -4.53 -29.09 10.06
C GLY A 132 -4.05 -28.38 10.35
N GLY A 133 -4.02 -28.20 10.37
CA GLY A 133 -3.65 -27.55 10.60
C GLY A 133 -3.10 -26.83 10.74
N GLY A 134 -2.97 -26.71 10.74
CA GLY A 134 -2.50 -26.05 10.90
C GLY A 134 -1.97 -25.27 10.82
N GLY A 135 -1.89 -25.16 10.70
CA GLY A 135 -1.50 -24.47 10.59
C GLY A 135 -1.32 -23.55 10.51
N GLY A 136 -1.37 -23.46 10.49
CA GLY A 136 -1.26 -22.69 10.40
C GLY A 136 -1.14 -21.74 10.49
N ASP A 137 -1.13 -21.78 10.70
CA ASP A 137 -1.01 -21.05 10.84
C ASP A 137 -0.59 -20.18 10.70
N ASP A 138 -0.42 -20.20 10.62
CA ASP A 138 0.02 -19.53 10.55
C ASP A 138 0.12 -18.70 10.35
N ASP A 139 0.05 -18.66 10.27
CA ASP A 139 0.20 -18.01 10.12
C ASP A 139 0.22 -17.11 10.02
N ASP A 140 0.25 -17.02 10.12
CA ASP A 140 0.30 -16.34 10.07
C ASP A 140 0.67 -15.42 10.08
N LEU A 141 1.03 -15.20 10.15
CA LEU A 141 1.46 -14.47 10.19
C LEU A 141 1.68 -13.61 10.12
N PRO A 142 2.01 -13.49 10.19
CA PRO A 142 2.23 -12.57 10.19
C PRO A 142 2.31 -11.64 9.98
N PHE A 143 2.15 -11.25 10.00
CA PHE A 143 2.20 -10.51 9.71
C PHE A 143 1.63 -10.10 9.91
#